data_3ff5689d6c72688a62b723cd2b6c7d5a
#
_entry.id   3ff5689d6c72688a62b723cd2b6c7d5a
#
_cell.length_a   1.000
_cell.length_b   1.000
_cell.length_c   1.000
_cell.angle_alpha   90.00
_cell.angle_beta   90.00
_cell.angle_gamma   90.00
#
_symmetry.space_group_name_H-M   'P 1'
#
loop_
_entity.id
_entity.type
_entity.pdbx_description
1 polymer ?
#
loop_
_entity_poly.entity_id
_entity_poly.type
_entity_poly.pdbx_seq_one_letter_code
_entity_poly.pdbx_strand_id
1 'polypeptide(L)'
;MAVITIDGTRLEVPENKNVLECALEAGIYIPHLCHHPDLPENGSCRMCIVEVEGQEGVTTSCTLRAQDGMVVHTTSERINKLRTLALELLLAGHPEDCSTCPKYGNCELQTLIQYIGANNARMRTRIKGIKMEEGNPLLIHDMNRCVLCGRCVRACNKLRGVGVLQYNKKDLETYVGTLHGKLLKDEDCRFCTACAEVCPTGSIRDKLQLLTTNLKKEEALVPCRTACPAHTDIPRYIRFVKEGDYDAAVAVIREKVPFPNALGHVCSHACELECKRKEVSEAMSIRDIKRYAAEHDTGRYWKGKGKQLPDTGKKVCVVGGGPA
;
A
#
# COMPACT_ATOMS: atom_id res chain seq x y z
N MET A 1 15.01 -4.36 20.97
CA MET A 1 15.55 -3.14 20.31
C MET A 1 16.91 -3.49 19.74
N ALA A 2 17.22 -3.04 18.54
CA ALA A 2 18.53 -3.16 17.92
C ALA A 2 19.15 -1.78 17.79
N VAL A 3 20.46 -1.69 17.91
CA VAL A 3 21.23 -0.46 17.68
C VAL A 3 21.90 -0.58 16.32
N ILE A 4 21.55 0.30 15.40
CA ILE A 4 22.18 0.35 14.06
C ILE A 4 22.81 1.73 13.85
N THR A 5 23.77 1.81 12.94
CA THR A 5 24.40 3.06 12.52
C THR A 5 24.11 3.28 11.04
N ILE A 6 23.53 4.43 10.67
CA ILE A 6 23.27 4.81 9.27
C ILE A 6 24.03 6.11 9.00
N ASP A 7 24.99 6.08 8.08
CA ASP A 7 25.86 7.20 7.71
C ASP A 7 26.46 7.92 8.94
N GLY A 8 26.92 7.14 9.92
CA GLY A 8 27.49 7.65 11.18
C GLY A 8 26.47 8.03 12.25
N THR A 9 25.17 8.05 11.94
CA THR A 9 24.10 8.34 12.91
C THR A 9 23.67 7.04 13.61
N ARG A 10 23.82 7.00 14.94
CA ARG A 10 23.40 5.86 15.78
C ARG A 10 21.90 5.94 16.06
N LEU A 11 21.17 4.85 15.82
CA LEU A 11 19.72 4.76 15.95
C LEU A 11 19.34 3.51 16.79
N GLU A 12 18.43 3.71 17.75
CA GLU A 12 17.76 2.61 18.44
C GLU A 12 16.44 2.31 17.71
N VAL A 13 16.30 1.11 17.17
CA VAL A 13 15.17 0.73 16.33
C VAL A 13 14.56 -0.60 16.79
N PRO A 14 13.29 -0.84 16.49
CA PRO A 14 12.70 -2.17 16.72
C PRO A 14 13.45 -3.23 15.91
N GLU A 15 13.74 -4.36 16.54
CA GLU A 15 14.29 -5.52 15.84
C GLU A 15 13.39 -5.96 14.69
N ASN A 16 14.02 -6.42 13.61
CA ASN A 16 13.32 -6.87 12.41
C ASN A 16 12.51 -5.81 11.65
N LYS A 17 12.61 -4.53 12.01
CA LYS A 17 12.11 -3.46 11.16
C LYS A 17 13.02 -3.30 9.94
N ASN A 18 12.48 -2.92 8.77
CA ASN A 18 13.34 -2.72 7.62
C ASN A 18 14.17 -1.42 7.74
N VAL A 19 15.40 -1.47 7.24
CA VAL A 19 16.36 -0.37 7.36
C VAL A 19 15.86 0.92 6.69
N LEU A 20 15.10 0.81 5.59
CA LEU A 20 14.52 1.98 4.92
C LEU A 20 13.58 2.76 5.84
N GLU A 21 12.67 2.07 6.52
CA GLU A 21 11.73 2.72 7.46
C GLU A 21 12.45 3.30 8.66
N CYS A 22 13.47 2.60 9.18
CA CYS A 22 14.32 3.14 10.26
C CYS A 22 15.00 4.45 9.85
N ALA A 23 15.56 4.50 8.64
CA ALA A 23 16.21 5.69 8.09
C ALA A 23 15.23 6.86 7.91
N LEU A 24 14.08 6.60 7.29
CA LEU A 24 13.05 7.62 7.02
C LEU A 24 12.47 8.23 8.31
N GLU A 25 12.23 7.42 9.33
CA GLU A 25 11.77 7.90 10.65
C GLU A 25 12.82 8.74 11.36
N ALA A 26 14.10 8.45 11.13
CA ALA A 26 15.22 9.26 11.65
C ALA A 26 15.52 10.50 10.79
N GLY A 27 14.73 10.76 9.73
CA GLY A 27 14.94 11.89 8.82
C GLY A 27 16.06 11.67 7.80
N ILE A 28 16.61 10.45 7.69
CA ILE A 28 17.63 10.09 6.71
C ILE A 28 16.92 9.61 5.44
N TYR A 29 17.00 10.41 4.38
CA TYR A 29 16.35 10.08 3.11
C TYR A 29 17.15 9.05 2.31
N ILE A 30 16.54 7.90 2.03
CA ILE A 30 17.03 6.92 1.07
C ILE A 30 16.08 6.90 -0.12
N PRO A 31 16.56 7.12 -1.38
CA PRO A 31 15.71 7.11 -2.57
C PRO A 31 14.94 5.79 -2.69
N HIS A 32 13.66 5.84 -2.96
CA HIS A 32 12.82 4.66 -3.12
C HIS A 32 11.62 4.95 -4.02
N LEU A 33 11.07 3.94 -4.71
CA LEU A 33 9.91 4.09 -5.58
C LEU A 33 8.86 2.99 -5.37
N CYS A 34 9.29 1.74 -5.23
CA CYS A 34 8.34 0.63 -5.06
C CYS A 34 7.90 0.43 -3.59
N HIS A 35 8.61 1.00 -2.63
CA HIS A 35 8.21 0.97 -1.22
C HIS A 35 7.02 1.90 -0.96
N HIS A 36 6.12 1.47 -0.09
CA HIS A 36 5.02 2.24 0.46
C HIS A 36 4.71 1.70 1.86
N PRO A 37 4.54 2.54 2.89
CA PRO A 37 4.42 2.09 4.28
C PRO A 37 3.25 1.11 4.52
N ASP A 38 2.14 1.27 3.81
CA ASP A 38 0.95 0.41 3.94
C ASP A 38 1.00 -0.87 3.09
N LEU A 39 2.08 -1.11 2.36
CA LEU A 39 2.19 -2.25 1.45
C LEU A 39 3.34 -3.16 1.84
N PRO A 40 3.21 -4.48 1.62
CA PRO A 40 4.32 -5.40 1.79
C PRO A 40 5.54 -4.98 0.96
N GLU A 41 6.72 -5.32 1.43
CA GLU A 41 7.99 -5.05 0.77
C GLU A 41 8.08 -5.72 -0.61
N ASN A 42 8.88 -5.15 -1.51
CA ASN A 42 9.00 -5.68 -2.87
C ASN A 42 10.45 -5.66 -3.42
N GLY A 43 11.24 -4.62 -3.12
CA GLY A 43 12.63 -4.51 -3.57
C GLY A 43 12.83 -4.39 -5.09
N SER A 44 11.78 -4.19 -5.90
CA SER A 44 11.86 -4.28 -7.37
C SER A 44 12.55 -3.10 -8.06
N CYS A 45 12.42 -1.88 -7.54
CA CYS A 45 12.92 -0.67 -8.22
C CYS A 45 14.43 -0.44 -8.07
N ARG A 46 15.08 -1.08 -7.11
CA ARG A 46 16.52 -0.96 -6.80
C ARG A 46 17.00 0.46 -6.44
N MET A 47 16.08 1.38 -6.14
CA MET A 47 16.46 2.74 -5.74
C MET A 47 17.03 2.80 -4.32
N CYS A 48 16.51 1.98 -3.41
CA CYS A 48 16.87 1.99 -1.98
C CYS A 48 18.09 1.11 -1.64
N ILE A 49 18.99 0.90 -2.58
CA ILE A 49 20.21 0.12 -2.32
C ILE A 49 21.15 0.83 -1.35
N VAL A 50 21.77 0.05 -0.50
CA VAL A 50 22.72 0.48 0.52
C VAL A 50 23.90 -0.52 0.59
N GLU A 51 25.01 -0.11 1.18
CA GLU A 51 26.10 -0.99 1.57
C GLU A 51 26.04 -1.26 3.07
N VAL A 52 26.37 -2.47 3.48
CA VAL A 52 26.43 -2.86 4.91
C VAL A 52 27.86 -3.31 5.19
N GLU A 53 28.47 -2.77 6.25
CA GLU A 53 29.81 -3.18 6.65
C GLU A 53 29.88 -4.69 6.92
N GLY A 54 30.95 -5.32 6.43
CA GLY A 54 31.12 -6.78 6.53
C GLY A 54 30.30 -7.60 5.53
N GLN A 55 29.50 -6.97 4.66
CA GLN A 55 28.78 -7.65 3.58
C GLN A 55 29.33 -7.22 2.21
N GLU A 56 29.53 -8.17 1.33
CA GLU A 56 29.99 -7.87 -0.03
C GLU A 56 28.80 -7.41 -0.91
N GLY A 57 28.97 -6.30 -1.61
CA GLY A 57 27.98 -5.81 -2.58
C GLY A 57 26.99 -4.78 -2.00
N VAL A 58 25.85 -4.65 -2.64
CA VAL A 58 24.76 -3.76 -2.25
C VAL A 58 23.48 -4.56 -2.00
N THR A 59 22.68 -4.10 -1.07
CA THR A 59 21.36 -4.69 -0.74
C THR A 59 20.26 -3.64 -0.75
N THR A 60 19.00 -4.05 -0.84
CA THR A 60 17.85 -3.13 -0.81
C THR A 60 17.42 -2.87 0.63
N SER A 61 17.52 -1.64 1.12
CA SER A 61 17.16 -1.27 2.49
C SER A 61 15.71 -1.53 2.85
N CYS A 62 14.79 -1.51 1.86
CA CYS A 62 13.37 -1.80 2.08
C CYS A 62 13.07 -3.28 2.40
N THR A 63 14.01 -4.20 2.14
CA THR A 63 13.88 -5.63 2.45
C THR A 63 14.92 -6.10 3.47
N LEU A 64 15.89 -5.26 3.78
CA LEU A 64 16.93 -5.53 4.78
C LEU A 64 16.37 -5.30 6.18
N ARG A 65 16.47 -6.31 7.05
CA ARG A 65 16.06 -6.20 8.45
C ARG A 65 17.15 -5.61 9.31
N ALA A 66 16.80 -4.67 10.17
CA ALA A 66 17.71 -4.09 11.15
C ALA A 66 18.18 -5.17 12.14
N GLN A 67 19.48 -5.28 12.34
CA GLN A 67 20.14 -6.18 13.28
C GLN A 67 21.09 -5.40 14.16
N ASP A 68 21.27 -5.83 15.38
CA ASP A 68 22.12 -5.14 16.35
C ASP A 68 23.59 -5.06 15.85
N GLY A 69 24.20 -3.90 16.01
CA GLY A 69 25.55 -3.62 15.55
C GLY A 69 25.70 -3.37 14.03
N MET A 70 24.60 -3.36 13.25
CA MET A 70 24.65 -3.14 11.79
C MET A 70 25.12 -1.70 11.48
N VAL A 71 26.09 -1.58 10.57
CA VAL A 71 26.55 -0.28 10.03
C VAL A 71 26.18 -0.20 8.55
N VAL A 72 25.45 0.84 8.18
CA VAL A 72 24.83 1.03 6.85
C VAL A 72 25.32 2.32 6.23
N HIS A 73 25.77 2.25 4.99
CA HIS A 73 26.12 3.41 4.17
C HIS A 73 25.08 3.61 3.09
N THR A 74 24.46 4.77 3.06
CA THR A 74 23.42 5.09 2.07
C THR A 74 23.98 5.70 0.80
N THR A 75 25.24 6.14 0.82
CA THR A 75 25.89 6.85 -0.30
C THR A 75 27.32 6.34 -0.48
N SER A 76 27.66 5.95 -1.70
CA SER A 76 29.02 5.66 -2.17
C SER A 76 29.07 5.87 -3.68
N GLU A 77 30.27 5.90 -4.28
CA GLU A 77 30.41 5.97 -5.73
C GLU A 77 29.70 4.80 -6.44
N ARG A 78 29.82 3.61 -5.87
CA ARG A 78 29.18 2.37 -6.35
C ARG A 78 27.65 2.47 -6.26
N ILE A 79 27.12 2.88 -5.11
CA ILE A 79 25.67 3.09 -4.91
C ILE A 79 25.13 4.09 -5.92
N ASN A 80 25.80 5.23 -6.09
CA ASN A 80 25.34 6.29 -6.98
C ASN A 80 25.34 5.82 -8.44
N LYS A 81 26.38 5.13 -8.90
CA LYS A 81 26.41 4.53 -10.25
C LYS A 81 25.25 3.55 -10.49
N LEU A 82 25.01 2.66 -9.54
CA LEU A 82 23.96 1.64 -9.66
C LEU A 82 22.55 2.26 -9.59
N ARG A 83 22.33 3.27 -8.75
CA ARG A 83 21.05 4.02 -8.71
C ARG A 83 20.79 4.75 -10.01
N THR A 84 21.79 5.45 -10.54
CA THR A 84 21.68 6.14 -11.84
C THR A 84 21.31 5.15 -12.93
N LEU A 85 22.01 4.02 -13.04
CA LEU A 85 21.72 2.99 -14.03
C LEU A 85 20.30 2.43 -13.87
N ALA A 86 19.89 2.11 -12.63
CA ALA A 86 18.55 1.60 -12.36
C ALA A 86 17.46 2.63 -12.72
N LEU A 87 17.68 3.91 -12.45
CA LEU A 87 16.75 4.97 -12.83
C LEU A 87 16.68 5.15 -14.35
N GLU A 88 17.81 5.14 -15.05
CA GLU A 88 17.86 5.21 -16.51
C GLU A 88 17.10 4.05 -17.15
N LEU A 89 17.19 2.83 -16.60
CA LEU A 89 16.41 1.68 -17.06
C LEU A 89 14.90 1.86 -16.84
N LEU A 90 14.47 2.45 -15.73
CA LEU A 90 13.07 2.79 -15.50
C LEU A 90 12.56 3.84 -16.49
N LEU A 91 13.41 4.82 -16.82
CA LEU A 91 13.10 5.91 -17.74
C LEU A 91 13.11 5.47 -19.19
N ALA A 92 13.88 4.45 -19.57
CA ALA A 92 13.98 3.97 -20.95
C ALA A 92 12.64 3.60 -21.60
N GLY A 93 11.66 3.18 -20.80
CA GLY A 93 10.30 2.88 -21.27
C GLY A 93 9.22 3.89 -20.80
N HIS A 94 9.63 5.03 -20.24
CA HIS A 94 8.71 6.04 -19.72
C HIS A 94 8.66 7.26 -20.68
N PRO A 95 7.48 7.85 -20.96
CA PRO A 95 7.37 9.03 -21.81
C PRO A 95 8.14 10.24 -21.24
N GLU A 96 8.73 11.06 -22.12
CA GLU A 96 9.49 12.25 -21.75
C GLU A 96 8.62 13.53 -21.70
N ASP A 97 7.31 13.39 -21.64
CA ASP A 97 6.32 14.47 -21.71
C ASP A 97 5.95 15.02 -20.32
N CYS A 98 6.89 15.12 -19.41
CA CYS A 98 6.64 15.53 -18.02
C CYS A 98 5.84 16.83 -17.90
N SER A 99 6.13 17.84 -18.72
CA SER A 99 5.46 19.14 -18.69
C SER A 99 3.97 19.09 -19.03
N THR A 100 3.55 18.10 -19.80
CA THR A 100 2.14 17.88 -20.19
C THR A 100 1.51 16.69 -19.47
N CYS A 101 2.27 16.01 -18.61
CA CYS A 101 1.83 14.85 -17.88
C CYS A 101 0.78 15.22 -16.81
N PRO A 102 -0.36 14.51 -16.74
CA PRO A 102 -1.38 14.74 -15.71
C PRO A 102 -0.88 14.55 -14.27
N LYS A 103 0.31 13.97 -14.08
CA LYS A 103 0.95 13.78 -12.76
C LYS A 103 2.04 14.82 -12.47
N TYR A 104 2.21 15.83 -13.32
CA TYR A 104 3.20 16.89 -13.15
C TYR A 104 3.09 17.56 -11.78
N GLY A 105 4.23 17.79 -11.12
CA GLY A 105 4.29 18.39 -9.78
C GLY A 105 3.90 17.45 -8.61
N ASN A 106 3.36 16.25 -8.89
CA ASN A 106 3.02 15.25 -7.88
C ASN A 106 3.42 13.84 -8.35
N CYS A 107 4.65 13.69 -8.85
CA CYS A 107 5.18 12.44 -9.38
C CYS A 107 6.45 12.04 -8.62
N GLU A 108 6.40 10.90 -7.93
CA GLU A 108 7.55 10.40 -7.17
C GLU A 108 8.74 10.04 -8.08
N LEU A 109 8.49 9.62 -9.32
CA LEU A 109 9.56 9.38 -10.29
C LEU A 109 10.27 10.68 -10.68
N GLN A 110 9.54 11.78 -10.86
CA GLN A 110 10.12 13.10 -11.14
C GLN A 110 11.01 13.59 -9.98
N THR A 111 10.58 13.39 -8.75
CA THR A 111 11.39 13.67 -7.56
C THR A 111 12.69 12.87 -7.56
N LEU A 112 12.64 11.59 -7.93
CA LEU A 112 13.85 10.75 -8.04
C LEU A 112 14.79 11.22 -9.14
N ILE A 113 14.27 11.63 -10.31
CA ILE A 113 15.08 12.19 -11.41
C ILE A 113 15.84 13.41 -10.91
N GLN A 114 15.17 14.32 -10.21
CA GLN A 114 15.79 15.54 -9.66
C GLN A 114 16.84 15.21 -8.59
N TYR A 115 16.54 14.26 -7.69
CA TYR A 115 17.43 13.90 -6.61
C TYR A 115 18.72 13.19 -7.09
N ILE A 116 18.58 12.25 -8.02
CA ILE A 116 19.70 11.43 -8.52
C ILE A 116 20.47 12.17 -9.63
N GLY A 117 19.83 13.12 -10.31
CA GLY A 117 20.42 13.83 -11.44
C GLY A 117 20.59 12.97 -12.69
N ALA A 118 19.76 11.94 -12.86
CA ALA A 118 19.86 11.04 -14.02
C ALA A 118 19.39 11.73 -15.30
N ASN A 119 20.13 11.49 -16.39
CA ASN A 119 19.80 11.96 -17.72
C ASN A 119 19.46 10.77 -18.63
N ASN A 120 18.32 10.82 -19.30
CA ASN A 120 17.87 9.81 -20.26
C ASN A 120 18.75 9.65 -21.51
N ALA A 121 19.69 10.58 -21.73
CA ALA A 121 20.45 10.67 -22.99
C ALA A 121 21.20 9.38 -23.37
N ARG A 122 21.52 8.51 -22.41
CA ARG A 122 22.26 7.25 -22.66
C ARG A 122 21.38 6.10 -23.13
N MET A 123 20.08 6.12 -22.85
CA MET A 123 19.15 5.05 -23.20
C MET A 123 18.04 5.59 -24.09
N ARG A 124 17.78 4.90 -25.20
CA ARG A 124 16.67 5.27 -26.08
C ARG A 124 15.36 5.01 -25.39
N THR A 125 14.47 6.01 -25.39
CA THR A 125 13.10 5.85 -24.92
C THR A 125 12.35 4.87 -25.82
N ARG A 126 11.87 3.80 -25.26
CA ARG A 126 11.02 2.82 -25.94
C ARG A 126 9.57 3.12 -25.59
N ILE A 127 8.82 3.63 -26.53
CA ILE A 127 7.38 3.78 -26.38
C ILE A 127 6.74 2.39 -26.41
N LYS A 128 6.05 2.01 -25.34
CA LYS A 128 5.41 0.69 -25.21
C LYS A 128 4.24 0.51 -26.20
N GLY A 129 3.63 1.61 -26.65
CA GLY A 129 2.53 1.57 -27.62
C GLY A 129 1.26 0.88 -27.10
N ILE A 130 1.08 0.82 -25.79
CA ILE A 130 -0.07 0.18 -25.17
C ILE A 130 -1.24 1.16 -25.19
N LYS A 131 -2.41 0.70 -25.69
CA LYS A 131 -3.61 1.53 -25.71
C LYS A 131 -4.03 1.88 -24.28
N MET A 132 -4.30 3.17 -24.06
CA MET A 132 -4.82 3.66 -22.78
C MET A 132 -6.25 3.17 -22.56
N GLU A 133 -6.53 2.65 -21.36
CA GLU A 133 -7.86 2.19 -20.97
C GLU A 133 -8.65 3.33 -20.32
N GLU A 134 -9.59 3.89 -21.03
CA GLU A 134 -10.49 4.96 -20.56
C GLU A 134 -11.92 4.46 -20.27
N GLY A 135 -12.24 3.23 -20.62
CA GLY A 135 -13.57 2.64 -20.48
C GLY A 135 -14.00 2.34 -19.04
N ASN A 136 -13.12 2.48 -18.05
CA ASN A 136 -13.47 2.34 -16.65
C ASN A 136 -14.17 3.59 -16.11
N PRO A 137 -15.16 3.46 -15.22
CA PRO A 137 -15.95 4.61 -14.74
C PRO A 137 -15.13 5.60 -13.90
N LEU A 138 -14.28 5.14 -12.99
CA LEU A 138 -13.52 5.99 -12.06
C LEU A 138 -12.04 6.13 -12.40
N LEU A 139 -11.47 5.22 -13.20
CA LEU A 139 -10.03 5.11 -13.37
C LEU A 139 -9.62 5.21 -14.83
N ILE A 140 -8.53 5.88 -15.08
CA ILE A 140 -7.77 5.82 -16.33
C ILE A 140 -6.55 4.93 -16.09
N HIS A 141 -6.29 3.99 -16.98
CA HIS A 141 -5.15 3.09 -16.91
C HIS A 141 -4.25 3.27 -18.15
N ASP A 142 -3.12 3.95 -17.94
CA ASP A 142 -2.13 4.27 -18.99
C ASP A 142 -0.83 3.51 -18.71
N MET A 143 -0.70 2.35 -19.34
CA MET A 143 0.48 1.50 -19.14
C MET A 143 1.77 2.05 -19.75
N ASN A 144 1.70 3.04 -20.64
CA ASN A 144 2.92 3.69 -21.14
C ASN A 144 3.68 4.41 -20.03
N ARG A 145 2.98 4.87 -19.00
CA ARG A 145 3.55 5.54 -17.81
C ARG A 145 3.90 4.59 -16.66
N CYS A 146 3.68 3.29 -16.84
CA CYS A 146 3.94 2.31 -15.80
C CYS A 146 5.43 1.95 -15.72
N VAL A 147 6.01 2.03 -14.52
CA VAL A 147 7.39 1.61 -14.20
C VAL A 147 7.45 0.26 -13.49
N LEU A 148 6.38 -0.51 -13.53
CA LEU A 148 6.26 -1.86 -12.98
C LEU A 148 6.63 -1.98 -11.48
N CYS A 149 6.44 -0.91 -10.70
CA CYS A 149 6.76 -0.89 -9.27
C CYS A 149 5.88 -1.82 -8.41
N GLY A 150 4.75 -2.28 -8.94
CA GLY A 150 3.84 -3.23 -8.29
C GLY A 150 3.05 -2.70 -7.11
N ARG A 151 3.07 -1.42 -6.79
CA ARG A 151 2.28 -0.86 -5.69
C ARG A 151 0.79 -1.12 -5.87
N CYS A 152 0.24 -0.88 -7.07
CA CYS A 152 -1.17 -1.09 -7.38
C CYS A 152 -1.60 -2.56 -7.25
N VAL A 153 -0.75 -3.49 -7.68
CA VAL A 153 -0.98 -4.95 -7.53
C VAL A 153 -1.03 -5.32 -6.06
N ARG A 154 -0.04 -4.88 -5.26
CA ARG A 154 -0.01 -5.16 -3.82
C ARG A 154 -1.16 -4.48 -3.07
N ALA A 155 -1.49 -3.23 -3.42
CA ALA A 155 -2.65 -2.55 -2.85
C ALA A 155 -3.95 -3.30 -3.16
N CYS A 156 -4.16 -3.75 -4.39
CA CYS A 156 -5.32 -4.53 -4.78
C CYS A 156 -5.40 -5.86 -4.05
N ASN A 157 -4.28 -6.60 -3.99
CA ASN A 157 -4.24 -7.96 -3.43
C ASN A 157 -4.14 -7.98 -1.91
N LYS A 158 -3.22 -7.19 -1.32
CA LYS A 158 -2.88 -7.30 0.10
C LYS A 158 -3.59 -6.28 0.97
N LEU A 159 -3.66 -5.01 0.54
CA LEU A 159 -4.31 -3.97 1.32
C LEU A 159 -5.84 -4.04 1.21
N ARG A 160 -6.37 -4.20 -0.01
CA ARG A 160 -7.83 -4.19 -0.27
C ARG A 160 -8.46 -5.58 -0.41
N GLY A 161 -7.67 -6.64 -0.62
CA GLY A 161 -8.13 -8.01 -0.75
C GLY A 161 -9.09 -8.24 -1.93
N VAL A 162 -9.00 -7.42 -2.99
CA VAL A 162 -9.85 -7.54 -4.19
C VAL A 162 -9.25 -8.52 -5.18
N GLY A 163 -7.96 -8.36 -5.51
CA GLY A 163 -7.20 -9.33 -6.29
C GLY A 163 -7.39 -9.28 -7.80
N VAL A 164 -7.92 -8.17 -8.35
CA VAL A 164 -8.16 -8.08 -9.81
C VAL A 164 -6.95 -7.59 -10.60
N LEU A 165 -6.00 -6.91 -9.97
CA LEU A 165 -4.78 -6.44 -10.64
C LEU A 165 -3.63 -7.41 -10.45
N GLN A 166 -2.95 -7.73 -11.55
CA GLN A 166 -1.77 -8.59 -11.57
C GLN A 166 -0.78 -8.17 -12.64
N TYR A 167 0.39 -8.81 -12.65
CA TYR A 167 1.33 -8.72 -13.76
C TYR A 167 0.92 -9.70 -14.85
N ASN A 168 0.79 -9.19 -16.05
CA ASN A 168 0.53 -9.96 -17.26
C ASN A 168 1.72 -9.85 -18.21
N LYS A 169 1.84 -10.81 -19.11
CA LYS A 169 2.84 -10.79 -20.21
C LYS A 169 2.11 -10.83 -21.54
N LYS A 170 2.54 -9.98 -22.45
CA LYS A 170 2.15 -10.03 -23.85
C LYS A 170 3.43 -9.92 -24.67
N ASP A 171 3.73 -10.95 -25.44
CA ASP A 171 5.02 -11.08 -26.14
C ASP A 171 6.21 -10.93 -25.16
N LEU A 172 7.08 -9.98 -25.39
CA LEU A 172 8.21 -9.64 -24.52
C LEU A 172 7.91 -8.55 -23.48
N GLU A 173 6.68 -8.02 -23.47
CA GLU A 173 6.30 -6.91 -22.59
C GLU A 173 5.57 -7.41 -21.35
N THR A 174 6.01 -6.92 -20.18
CA THR A 174 5.28 -7.08 -18.93
C THR A 174 4.42 -5.84 -18.70
N TYR A 175 3.17 -6.03 -18.31
CA TYR A 175 2.26 -4.94 -17.96
C TYR A 175 1.39 -5.31 -16.75
N VAL A 176 0.80 -4.30 -16.12
CA VAL A 176 -0.19 -4.51 -15.06
C VAL A 176 -1.58 -4.43 -15.70
N GLY A 177 -2.40 -5.40 -15.42
CA GLY A 177 -3.77 -5.48 -15.93
C GLY A 177 -4.62 -6.41 -15.08
N THR A 178 -5.82 -6.71 -15.58
CA THR A 178 -6.71 -7.69 -14.97
C THR A 178 -6.33 -9.13 -15.38
N LEU A 179 -6.82 -10.12 -14.62
CA LEU A 179 -6.51 -11.53 -14.85
C LEU A 179 -6.88 -11.99 -16.28
N HIS A 180 -8.03 -11.54 -16.78
CA HIS A 180 -8.54 -11.97 -18.08
C HIS A 180 -8.34 -10.91 -19.19
N GLY A 181 -7.58 -9.82 -18.92
CA GLY A 181 -7.36 -8.74 -19.88
C GLY A 181 -8.60 -7.89 -20.17
N LYS A 182 -9.67 -8.02 -19.37
CA LYS A 182 -10.89 -7.23 -19.47
C LYS A 182 -10.74 -5.90 -18.75
N LEU A 183 -11.67 -4.96 -18.96
CA LEU A 183 -11.73 -3.73 -18.20
C LEU A 183 -12.04 -4.01 -16.72
N LEU A 184 -11.58 -3.15 -15.81
CA LEU A 184 -11.88 -3.28 -14.39
C LEU A 184 -13.37 -3.36 -14.06
N LYS A 185 -14.22 -2.69 -14.86
CA LYS A 185 -15.69 -2.74 -14.72
C LYS A 185 -16.31 -4.10 -15.06
N ASP A 186 -15.62 -4.88 -15.89
CA ASP A 186 -16.05 -6.20 -16.36
C ASP A 186 -15.43 -7.34 -15.52
N GLU A 187 -14.74 -6.99 -14.46
CA GLU A 187 -14.12 -7.86 -13.47
C GLU A 187 -14.67 -7.51 -12.06
N ASP A 188 -14.33 -8.30 -11.06
CA ASP A 188 -14.76 -8.10 -9.66
C ASP A 188 -14.16 -6.87 -8.97
N CYS A 189 -13.87 -5.79 -9.71
CA CYS A 189 -13.31 -4.57 -9.15
C CYS A 189 -14.33 -3.85 -8.27
N ARG A 190 -13.90 -3.51 -7.04
CA ARG A 190 -14.74 -2.75 -6.08
C ARG A 190 -14.65 -1.23 -6.25
N PHE A 191 -13.89 -0.74 -7.22
CA PHE A 191 -13.63 0.69 -7.46
C PHE A 191 -13.22 1.46 -6.20
N CYS A 192 -12.40 0.84 -5.36
CA CYS A 192 -11.91 1.44 -4.11
C CYS A 192 -10.82 2.51 -4.32
N THR A 193 -10.35 2.71 -5.53
CA THR A 193 -9.32 3.67 -6.00
C THR A 193 -7.92 3.55 -5.38
N ALA A 194 -7.69 2.63 -4.44
CA ALA A 194 -6.39 2.47 -3.78
C ALA A 194 -5.21 2.28 -4.77
N CYS A 195 -5.44 1.65 -5.93
CA CYS A 195 -4.42 1.49 -6.97
C CYS A 195 -3.97 2.83 -7.59
N ALA A 196 -4.88 3.81 -7.71
CA ALA A 196 -4.55 5.16 -8.17
C ALA A 196 -3.79 5.95 -7.10
N GLU A 197 -4.20 5.82 -5.82
CA GLU A 197 -3.54 6.49 -4.69
C GLU A 197 -2.09 6.10 -4.52
N VAL A 198 -1.79 4.81 -4.63
CA VAL A 198 -0.43 4.32 -4.45
C VAL A 198 0.43 4.44 -5.73
N CYS A 199 -0.14 4.84 -6.86
CA CYS A 199 0.61 4.90 -8.12
C CYS A 199 1.59 6.08 -8.13
N PRO A 200 2.92 5.84 -8.19
CA PRO A 200 3.91 6.90 -8.10
C PRO A 200 4.04 7.72 -9.38
N THR A 201 3.63 7.19 -10.55
CA THR A 201 3.85 7.79 -11.87
C THR A 201 2.57 8.22 -12.59
N GLY A 202 1.39 8.00 -11.99
CA GLY A 202 0.12 8.31 -12.64
C GLY A 202 -0.26 7.39 -13.80
N SER A 203 0.34 6.18 -13.87
CA SER A 203 -0.12 5.13 -14.78
C SER A 203 -1.57 4.73 -14.51
N ILE A 204 -1.96 4.67 -13.24
CA ILE A 204 -3.36 4.57 -12.84
C ILE A 204 -3.75 5.90 -12.20
N ARG A 205 -4.80 6.52 -12.72
CA ARG A 205 -5.27 7.84 -12.29
C ARG A 205 -6.76 7.82 -11.98
N ASP A 206 -7.17 8.68 -11.08
CA ASP A 206 -8.56 9.00 -10.82
C ASP A 206 -9.12 9.86 -11.97
N LYS A 207 -10.18 9.37 -12.62
CA LYS A 207 -10.83 10.03 -13.75
C LYS A 207 -11.70 11.22 -13.32
N LEU A 208 -12.33 11.12 -12.15
CA LEU A 208 -13.29 12.08 -11.64
C LEU A 208 -12.71 13.00 -10.55
N GLN A 209 -11.40 12.91 -10.30
CA GLN A 209 -10.71 13.67 -9.26
C GLN A 209 -11.36 13.52 -7.87
N LEU A 210 -11.85 12.31 -7.55
CA LEU A 210 -12.43 11.98 -6.25
C LEU A 210 -11.39 11.93 -5.12
N LEU A 211 -10.11 11.92 -5.49
CA LEU A 211 -8.98 11.94 -4.58
C LEU A 211 -8.68 13.40 -4.26
N THR A 212 -9.11 13.84 -3.10
CA THR A 212 -8.94 15.24 -2.71
C THR A 212 -7.53 15.49 -2.19
N THR A 213 -6.94 16.62 -2.58
CA THR A 213 -5.61 17.05 -2.12
C THR A 213 -5.58 17.42 -0.63
N ASN A 214 -6.75 17.55 0.00
CA ASN A 214 -6.89 17.98 1.40
C ASN A 214 -6.94 16.82 2.40
N LEU A 215 -7.05 15.57 1.94
CA LEU A 215 -7.01 14.39 2.80
C LEU A 215 -5.57 13.90 2.96
N LYS A 216 -5.24 13.44 4.15
CA LYS A 216 -4.00 12.68 4.34
C LYS A 216 -4.05 11.43 3.46
N LYS A 217 -2.89 11.03 2.93
CA LYS A 217 -2.79 9.89 2.00
C LYS A 217 -3.37 8.60 2.60
N GLU A 218 -3.15 8.37 3.89
CA GLU A 218 -3.67 7.22 4.62
C GLU A 218 -5.21 7.23 4.71
N GLU A 219 -5.82 8.40 4.84
CA GLU A 219 -7.28 8.58 4.88
C GLU A 219 -7.90 8.28 3.52
N ALA A 220 -7.25 8.70 2.45
CA ALA A 220 -7.71 8.47 1.08
C ALA A 220 -7.60 7.00 0.65
N LEU A 221 -6.58 6.26 1.13
CA LEU A 221 -6.36 4.87 0.77
C LEU A 221 -7.46 3.92 1.25
N VAL A 222 -7.99 4.14 2.45
CA VAL A 222 -9.03 3.29 3.04
C VAL A 222 -10.10 4.15 3.71
N PRO A 223 -10.88 4.94 2.93
CA PRO A 223 -11.84 5.89 3.48
C PRO A 223 -12.88 5.24 4.39
N CYS A 224 -13.29 4.02 4.12
CA CYS A 224 -14.21 3.29 4.99
C CYS A 224 -13.63 2.99 6.39
N ARG A 225 -12.31 2.77 6.53
CA ARG A 225 -11.65 2.64 7.84
C ARG A 225 -11.60 3.97 8.56
N THR A 226 -11.26 5.03 7.85
CA THR A 226 -11.17 6.39 8.41
C THR A 226 -12.51 6.89 8.90
N ALA A 227 -13.59 6.66 8.13
CA ALA A 227 -14.96 7.03 8.50
C ALA A 227 -15.55 6.16 9.62
N CYS A 228 -14.97 5.00 9.91
CA CYS A 228 -15.40 4.16 11.02
C CYS A 228 -14.92 4.75 12.35
N PRO A 229 -15.80 5.10 13.31
CA PRO A 229 -15.37 5.64 14.60
C PRO A 229 -14.42 4.72 15.37
N ALA A 230 -14.52 3.41 15.18
CA ALA A 230 -13.63 2.42 15.78
C ALA A 230 -12.37 2.13 14.91
N HIS A 231 -12.23 2.77 13.76
CA HIS A 231 -11.13 2.51 12.81
C HIS A 231 -10.89 1.02 12.51
N THR A 232 -11.97 0.25 12.40
CA THR A 232 -11.92 -1.19 12.12
C THR A 232 -11.30 -1.45 10.75
N ASP A 233 -10.44 -2.47 10.64
CA ASP A 233 -9.85 -2.86 9.37
C ASP A 233 -10.86 -3.58 8.46
N ILE A 234 -11.74 -2.77 7.85
CA ILE A 234 -12.85 -3.22 7.02
C ILE A 234 -12.38 -4.05 5.82
N PRO A 235 -11.37 -3.66 5.05
CA PRO A 235 -10.90 -4.47 3.93
C PRO A 235 -10.44 -5.87 4.34
N ARG A 236 -9.78 -5.97 5.49
CA ARG A 236 -9.21 -7.23 5.98
C ARG A 236 -10.30 -8.22 6.38
N TYR A 237 -11.30 -7.80 7.15
CA TYR A 237 -12.38 -8.73 7.50
C TYR A 237 -13.27 -9.09 6.32
N ILE A 238 -13.55 -8.16 5.38
CA ILE A 238 -14.30 -8.46 4.15
C ILE A 238 -13.57 -9.51 3.30
N ARG A 239 -12.23 -9.49 3.27
CA ARG A 239 -11.46 -10.51 2.59
C ARG A 239 -11.70 -11.89 3.20
N PHE A 240 -11.62 -12.02 4.52
CA PHE A 240 -11.89 -13.28 5.20
C PHE A 240 -13.33 -13.76 4.97
N VAL A 241 -14.32 -12.86 4.95
CA VAL A 241 -15.69 -13.22 4.57
C VAL A 241 -15.76 -13.77 3.15
N LYS A 242 -15.06 -13.15 2.19
CA LYS A 242 -14.97 -13.66 0.81
C LYS A 242 -14.34 -15.06 0.74
N GLU A 243 -13.37 -15.34 1.60
CA GLU A 243 -12.68 -16.62 1.71
C GLU A 243 -13.49 -17.67 2.49
N GLY A 244 -14.63 -17.28 3.10
CA GLY A 244 -15.49 -18.15 3.93
C GLY A 244 -14.96 -18.36 5.36
N ASP A 245 -13.87 -17.68 5.75
CA ASP A 245 -13.32 -17.74 7.11
C ASP A 245 -13.95 -16.66 8.00
N TYR A 246 -15.17 -16.92 8.48
CA TYR A 246 -15.93 -15.99 9.32
C TYR A 246 -15.29 -15.80 10.69
N ASP A 247 -14.66 -16.82 11.24
CA ASP A 247 -13.94 -16.75 12.52
C ASP A 247 -12.78 -15.77 12.44
N ALA A 248 -11.97 -15.82 11.36
CA ALA A 248 -10.90 -14.87 11.14
C ALA A 248 -11.44 -13.44 10.90
N ALA A 249 -12.55 -13.30 10.17
CA ALA A 249 -13.20 -12.01 9.96
C ALA A 249 -13.62 -11.38 11.30
N VAL A 250 -14.25 -12.14 12.19
CA VAL A 250 -14.67 -11.65 13.51
C VAL A 250 -13.49 -11.38 14.42
N ALA A 251 -12.41 -12.16 14.35
CA ALA A 251 -11.19 -11.86 15.09
C ALA A 251 -10.61 -10.48 14.73
N VAL A 252 -10.58 -10.14 13.44
CA VAL A 252 -10.17 -8.79 12.96
C VAL A 252 -11.11 -7.70 13.47
N ILE A 253 -12.43 -7.92 13.42
CA ILE A 253 -13.40 -6.94 13.92
C ILE A 253 -13.19 -6.70 15.43
N ARG A 254 -12.96 -7.77 16.20
CA ARG A 254 -12.76 -7.71 17.66
C ARG A 254 -11.46 -7.02 18.09
N GLU A 255 -10.51 -6.81 17.22
CA GLU A 255 -9.34 -5.96 17.52
C GLU A 255 -9.75 -4.53 17.94
N LYS A 256 -10.93 -4.05 17.49
CA LYS A 256 -11.45 -2.70 17.74
C LYS A 256 -12.87 -2.66 18.28
N VAL A 257 -13.66 -3.70 18.05
CA VAL A 257 -15.09 -3.74 18.32
C VAL A 257 -15.43 -4.99 19.14
N PRO A 258 -15.70 -4.87 20.45
CA PRO A 258 -15.91 -6.02 21.33
C PRO A 258 -17.21 -6.79 21.03
N PHE A 259 -18.25 -6.12 20.51
CA PHE A 259 -19.58 -6.69 20.27
C PHE A 259 -19.99 -6.62 18.78
N PRO A 260 -19.32 -7.41 17.87
CA PRO A 260 -19.56 -7.31 16.43
C PRO A 260 -21.00 -7.63 16.02
N ASN A 261 -21.68 -8.56 16.70
CA ASN A 261 -23.05 -8.93 16.41
C ASN A 261 -24.01 -7.76 16.74
N ALA A 262 -24.00 -7.26 17.99
CA ALA A 262 -24.84 -6.14 18.38
C ALA A 262 -24.64 -4.91 17.50
N LEU A 263 -23.37 -4.53 17.25
CA LEU A 263 -23.04 -3.43 16.35
C LEU A 263 -23.32 -3.72 14.87
N GLY A 264 -23.54 -4.99 14.50
CA GLY A 264 -24.06 -5.38 13.21
C GLY A 264 -25.49 -4.91 12.97
N HIS A 265 -26.25 -4.68 14.05
CA HIS A 265 -27.64 -4.19 13.99
C HIS A 265 -27.76 -2.68 14.19
N VAL A 266 -27.01 -2.09 15.13
CA VAL A 266 -27.24 -0.71 15.58
C VAL A 266 -26.22 0.31 15.08
N CYS A 267 -25.15 -0.10 14.40
CA CYS A 267 -24.11 0.77 13.87
C CYS A 267 -24.68 1.75 12.83
N SER A 268 -24.31 3.03 12.92
CA SER A 268 -24.68 4.07 11.95
C SER A 268 -24.08 3.93 10.55
N HIS A 269 -23.22 2.95 10.34
CA HIS A 269 -22.55 2.60 9.07
C HIS A 269 -21.94 3.78 8.29
N ALA A 270 -21.35 4.75 8.98
CA ALA A 270 -20.66 5.89 8.35
C ALA A 270 -19.63 5.48 7.28
N CYS A 271 -19.04 4.29 7.42
CA CYS A 271 -18.12 3.71 6.44
C CYS A 271 -18.75 3.46 5.05
N GLU A 272 -20.05 3.22 4.97
CA GLU A 272 -20.79 3.02 3.72
C GLU A 272 -21.01 4.36 3.00
N LEU A 273 -21.16 5.45 3.74
CA LEU A 273 -21.28 6.80 3.19
C LEU A 273 -20.00 7.24 2.45
N GLU A 274 -18.84 6.78 2.92
CA GLU A 274 -17.53 7.05 2.32
C GLU A 274 -17.06 5.96 1.35
N CYS A 275 -17.92 5.00 1.01
CA CYS A 275 -17.59 3.92 0.10
C CYS A 275 -17.47 4.44 -1.34
N LYS A 276 -16.28 4.39 -1.93
CA LYS A 276 -16.04 4.85 -3.31
C LYS A 276 -16.85 4.08 -4.36
N ARG A 277 -17.33 2.88 -4.04
CA ARG A 277 -18.17 2.11 -4.95
C ARG A 277 -19.49 2.81 -5.25
N LYS A 278 -20.02 3.65 -4.37
CA LYS A 278 -21.26 4.42 -4.60
C LYS A 278 -21.23 5.31 -5.86
N GLU A 279 -20.01 5.69 -6.32
CA GLU A 279 -19.83 6.46 -7.55
C GLU A 279 -20.03 5.63 -8.83
N VAL A 280 -20.13 4.32 -8.71
CA VAL A 280 -20.29 3.38 -9.83
C VAL A 280 -21.63 2.65 -9.76
N SER A 281 -22.01 2.24 -8.55
CA SER A 281 -23.22 1.48 -8.24
C SER A 281 -23.62 1.75 -6.78
N GLU A 282 -24.18 0.79 -6.09
CA GLU A 282 -24.45 0.90 -4.66
C GLU A 282 -23.19 0.76 -3.81
N ALA A 283 -23.17 1.43 -2.65
CA ALA A 283 -22.15 1.22 -1.63
C ALA A 283 -22.12 -0.25 -1.18
N MET A 284 -20.97 -0.72 -0.73
CA MET A 284 -20.90 -2.07 -0.13
C MET A 284 -21.66 -2.08 1.20
N SER A 285 -22.51 -3.07 1.44
CA SER A 285 -23.25 -3.30 2.69
C SER A 285 -22.31 -3.76 3.81
N ILE A 286 -21.40 -2.89 4.22
CA ILE A 286 -20.29 -3.18 5.15
C ILE A 286 -20.82 -3.64 6.52
N ARG A 287 -21.90 -3.01 6.99
CA ARG A 287 -22.57 -3.35 8.25
C ARG A 287 -23.17 -4.75 8.19
N ASP A 288 -23.86 -5.09 7.10
CA ASP A 288 -24.50 -6.38 6.96
C ASP A 288 -23.48 -7.51 6.79
N ILE A 289 -22.39 -7.26 6.06
CA ILE A 289 -21.25 -8.19 5.96
C ILE A 289 -20.66 -8.46 7.35
N LYS A 290 -20.51 -7.44 8.19
CA LYS A 290 -20.05 -7.58 9.58
C LYS A 290 -21.01 -8.40 10.40
N ARG A 291 -22.32 -8.14 10.30
CA ARG A 291 -23.37 -8.90 10.99
C ARG A 291 -23.34 -10.36 10.56
N TYR A 292 -23.34 -10.61 9.26
CA TYR A 292 -23.28 -11.96 8.71
C TYR A 292 -22.07 -12.76 9.24
N ALA A 293 -20.89 -12.16 9.24
CA ALA A 293 -19.69 -12.79 9.79
C ALA A 293 -19.88 -13.13 11.29
N ALA A 294 -20.45 -12.19 12.06
CA ALA A 294 -20.65 -12.38 13.50
C ALA A 294 -21.71 -13.47 13.83
N GLU A 295 -22.72 -13.65 12.97
CA GLU A 295 -23.74 -14.69 13.09
C GLU A 295 -23.17 -16.10 12.80
N HIS A 296 -22.09 -16.19 11.99
CA HIS A 296 -21.46 -17.44 11.60
C HIS A 296 -20.14 -17.73 12.36
N ASP A 297 -19.78 -16.89 13.35
CA ASP A 297 -18.57 -17.01 14.14
C ASP A 297 -18.71 -18.11 15.22
N THR A 298 -17.79 -19.08 15.19
CA THR A 298 -17.70 -20.12 16.22
C THR A 298 -16.87 -19.70 17.44
N GLY A 299 -16.12 -18.62 17.33
CA GLY A 299 -15.21 -18.10 18.34
C GLY A 299 -13.81 -18.74 18.33
N ARG A 300 -13.47 -19.51 17.31
CA ARG A 300 -12.21 -20.26 17.17
C ARG A 300 -10.95 -19.42 17.41
N TYR A 301 -10.93 -18.16 16.96
CA TYR A 301 -9.74 -17.33 17.03
C TYR A 301 -9.69 -16.35 18.20
N TRP A 302 -10.77 -16.14 18.93
CA TRP A 302 -10.80 -15.15 20.00
C TRP A 302 -11.29 -15.69 21.37
N LYS A 303 -12.16 -16.69 21.42
CA LYS A 303 -12.61 -17.28 22.70
C LYS A 303 -11.42 -17.89 23.45
N GLY A 304 -11.24 -17.50 24.68
CA GLY A 304 -10.17 -18.00 25.54
C GLY A 304 -8.75 -17.56 25.17
N LYS A 305 -8.60 -16.65 24.18
CA LYS A 305 -7.30 -16.17 23.69
C LYS A 305 -6.99 -14.71 24.07
N GLY A 306 -7.77 -14.14 24.98
CA GLY A 306 -7.51 -12.80 25.51
C GLY A 306 -6.12 -12.75 26.16
N LYS A 307 -5.23 -11.88 25.65
CA LYS A 307 -3.93 -11.62 26.29
C LYS A 307 -4.18 -10.71 27.48
N GLN A 308 -4.07 -11.28 28.67
CA GLN A 308 -4.09 -10.48 29.88
C GLN A 308 -2.80 -9.68 29.97
N LEU A 309 -2.92 -8.35 29.92
CA LEU A 309 -1.79 -7.45 30.13
C LEU A 309 -1.39 -7.47 31.63
N PRO A 310 -0.14 -7.09 31.96
CA PRO A 310 0.27 -6.94 33.35
C PRO A 310 -0.67 -5.98 34.08
N ASP A 311 -0.91 -6.27 35.37
CA ASP A 311 -1.73 -5.41 36.21
C ASP A 311 -1.08 -4.01 36.33
N THR A 312 -1.86 -2.98 35.98
CA THR A 312 -1.44 -1.58 36.08
C THR A 312 -1.64 -0.97 37.47
N GLY A 313 -2.21 -1.73 38.41
CA GLY A 313 -2.60 -1.24 39.74
C GLY A 313 -3.80 -0.28 39.74
N LYS A 314 -4.36 0.03 38.55
CA LYS A 314 -5.52 0.94 38.41
C LYS A 314 -6.82 0.16 38.57
N LYS A 315 -7.75 0.70 39.35
CA LYS A 315 -9.11 0.19 39.47
C LYS A 315 -10.01 0.86 38.44
N VAL A 316 -10.66 0.06 37.61
CA VAL A 316 -11.63 0.52 36.62
C VAL A 316 -13.00 -0.07 36.96
N CYS A 317 -14.01 0.79 37.05
CA CYS A 317 -15.38 0.39 37.24
C CYS A 317 -16.13 0.49 35.93
N VAL A 318 -16.78 -0.61 35.52
CA VAL A 318 -17.68 -0.62 34.34
C VAL A 318 -19.12 -0.67 34.87
N VAL A 319 -19.89 0.38 34.59
CA VAL A 319 -21.30 0.46 34.95
C VAL A 319 -22.15 0.12 33.75
N GLY A 320 -22.81 -1.05 33.82
CA GLY A 320 -23.63 -1.59 32.75
C GLY A 320 -22.85 -2.49 31.76
N GLY A 321 -23.59 -3.20 30.94
CA GLY A 321 -23.08 -4.13 29.92
C GLY A 321 -23.68 -3.85 28.55
N GLY A 322 -23.94 -2.57 28.25
CA GLY A 322 -24.50 -2.15 26.96
C GLY A 322 -23.55 -2.34 25.78
N PRO A 323 -23.98 -2.08 24.55
CA PRO A 323 -23.22 -2.29 23.32
C PRO A 323 -22.12 -1.23 23.08
N ALA A 324 -21.93 -0.28 23.96
CA ALA A 324 -20.92 0.78 23.88
C ALA A 324 -19.57 0.34 24.43
#